data_ca7e6967d4b681e9e0000a89e748a666
#
_entry.id   ca7e6967d4b681e9e0000a89e748a666
#
_cell.length_a   1.000
_cell.length_b   1.000
_cell.length_c   1.000
_cell.angle_alpha   90.00
_cell.angle_beta   90.00
_cell.angle_gamma   90.00
#
_symmetry.space_group_name_H-M   'P 1'
#
loop_
_entity.id
_entity.type
_entity.pdbx_description
1 polymer ?
#
loop_
_entity_poly.entity_id
_entity_poly.type
_entity_poly.pdbx_seq_one_letter_code
_entity_poly.pdbx_strand_id
1 'polypeptide(L)'
;MTDTSRLRKRPLEADAAASSRAANEIDIAGCATVSYSSEDPAHPVEHLLDGRSGLGATRWMSARPDTIEHLVVEFDRPQTISRLVYEVEEATRERTQEVRVEVSEDGARTYRQILVQEYNFSPGGATYQREELRFNLRGVTHLRLTIVPHKSGSGTATLTALRLFA
;
A
#
# COMPACT_ATOMS: atom_id res chain seq x y z
N MET A 1 -10.45 -58.25 -15.96
CA MET A 1 -11.18 -57.00 -16.25
C MET A 1 -10.81 -55.97 -15.18
N THR A 2 -9.90 -55.11 -15.49
CA THR A 2 -9.49 -54.05 -14.61
C THR A 2 -10.33 -52.82 -14.91
N ASP A 3 -11.26 -52.53 -14.01
CA ASP A 3 -12.04 -51.31 -14.04
C ASP A 3 -11.11 -50.16 -13.62
N THR A 4 -10.63 -49.47 -14.64
CA THR A 4 -9.82 -48.26 -14.40
C THR A 4 -10.81 -47.13 -14.07
N SER A 5 -11.04 -46.95 -12.80
CA SER A 5 -11.76 -45.80 -12.26
C SER A 5 -11.17 -44.51 -12.86
N ARG A 6 -11.85 -43.97 -13.86
CA ARG A 6 -11.48 -42.69 -14.47
C ARG A 6 -11.68 -41.57 -13.42
N LEU A 7 -10.59 -41.10 -12.88
CA LEU A 7 -10.57 -39.90 -12.07
C LEU A 7 -11.24 -38.75 -12.85
N ARG A 8 -12.38 -38.26 -12.39
CA ARG A 8 -13.03 -37.08 -12.96
C ARG A 8 -12.25 -35.85 -12.52
N LYS A 9 -11.54 -35.22 -13.47
CA LYS A 9 -10.82 -33.97 -13.26
C LYS A 9 -11.65 -32.83 -13.86
N ARG A 10 -11.85 -31.78 -13.10
CA ARG A 10 -12.35 -30.49 -13.59
C ARG A 10 -11.28 -29.45 -13.27
N PRO A 11 -10.76 -28.71 -14.25
CA PRO A 11 -9.94 -27.54 -13.94
C PRO A 11 -10.77 -26.61 -13.08
N LEU A 12 -10.27 -26.26 -11.91
CA LEU A 12 -10.72 -25.02 -11.28
C LEU A 12 -10.24 -23.95 -12.25
N GLU A 13 -11.20 -23.31 -12.93
CA GLU A 13 -10.86 -22.02 -13.52
C GLU A 13 -10.25 -21.24 -12.37
N ALA A 14 -8.99 -20.83 -12.54
CA ALA A 14 -8.46 -19.79 -11.71
C ALA A 14 -9.48 -18.67 -11.90
N ASP A 15 -10.34 -18.47 -10.91
CA ASP A 15 -10.97 -17.20 -10.75
C ASP A 15 -9.82 -16.22 -10.94
N ALA A 16 -9.83 -15.53 -12.06
CA ALA A 16 -9.11 -14.29 -12.16
C ALA A 16 -9.51 -13.63 -10.87
N ALA A 17 -8.56 -13.54 -9.92
CA ALA A 17 -8.85 -13.01 -8.62
C ALA A 17 -9.36 -11.61 -8.90
N ALA A 18 -10.64 -11.52 -9.15
CA ALA A 18 -11.39 -10.31 -9.00
C ALA A 18 -11.07 -9.98 -7.57
N SER A 19 -10.20 -9.00 -7.41
CA SER A 19 -9.89 -8.40 -6.12
C SER A 19 -11.25 -8.06 -5.53
N SER A 20 -11.82 -9.00 -4.75
CA SER A 20 -13.12 -8.79 -4.16
C SER A 20 -12.86 -7.75 -3.09
N ARG A 21 -13.11 -6.50 -3.44
CA ARG A 21 -13.11 -5.42 -2.48
C ARG A 21 -14.03 -5.81 -1.35
N ALA A 22 -13.51 -5.76 -0.13
CA ALA A 22 -14.35 -5.92 1.04
C ALA A 22 -15.48 -4.89 1.00
N ALA A 23 -16.66 -5.25 1.52
CA ALA A 23 -17.87 -4.42 1.38
C ALA A 23 -17.73 -2.97 1.90
N ASN A 24 -16.76 -2.71 2.80
CA ASN A 24 -16.46 -1.40 3.37
C ASN A 24 -15.12 -0.82 2.89
N GLU A 25 -14.47 -1.41 1.89
CA GLU A 25 -13.24 -0.88 1.32
C GLU A 25 -13.53 0.34 0.45
N ILE A 26 -12.80 1.43 0.70
CA ILE A 26 -12.89 2.67 -0.06
C ILE A 26 -12.24 2.46 -1.42
N ASP A 27 -12.99 2.73 -2.48
CA ASP A 27 -12.46 2.74 -3.85
C ASP A 27 -11.64 4.01 -4.11
N ILE A 28 -10.38 4.01 -3.70
CA ILE A 28 -9.49 5.18 -3.86
C ILE A 28 -9.44 5.61 -5.33
N ALA A 29 -9.29 4.66 -6.25
CA ALA A 29 -9.20 4.96 -7.68
C ALA A 29 -10.48 5.61 -8.23
N GLY A 30 -11.63 5.29 -7.66
CA GLY A 30 -12.94 5.81 -8.10
C GLY A 30 -13.40 7.08 -7.37
N CYS A 31 -12.79 7.45 -6.23
CA CYS A 31 -13.27 8.56 -5.40
C CYS A 31 -12.18 9.54 -4.94
N ALA A 32 -10.98 9.42 -5.47
CA ALA A 32 -9.86 10.27 -5.07
C ALA A 32 -8.87 10.52 -6.21
N THR A 33 -8.10 11.58 -6.06
CA THR A 33 -6.90 11.84 -6.86
C THR A 33 -5.68 11.50 -6.01
N VAL A 34 -4.74 10.74 -6.56
CA VAL A 34 -3.47 10.42 -5.91
C VAL A 34 -2.36 11.25 -6.52
N SER A 35 -1.75 12.10 -5.71
CA SER A 35 -0.56 12.86 -6.07
C SER A 35 0.68 12.21 -5.48
N TYR A 36 1.78 12.28 -6.18
CA TYR A 36 3.05 11.68 -5.78
C TYR A 36 4.22 12.60 -6.12
N SER A 37 5.28 12.55 -5.33
CA SER A 37 6.47 13.37 -5.56
C SER A 37 7.37 12.82 -6.67
N SER A 38 7.46 11.52 -6.81
CA SER A 38 8.10 10.84 -7.94
C SER A 38 7.65 9.39 -8.06
N GLU A 39 7.87 8.78 -9.22
CA GLU A 39 7.69 7.36 -9.44
C GLU A 39 8.68 6.82 -10.46
N ASP A 40 9.10 5.59 -10.28
CA ASP A 40 9.78 4.81 -11.30
C ASP A 40 8.75 4.37 -12.34
N PRO A 41 9.00 4.57 -13.66
CA PRO A 41 8.04 4.18 -14.71
C PRO A 41 7.65 2.69 -14.70
N ALA A 42 8.53 1.81 -14.21
CA ALA A 42 8.25 0.39 -14.07
C ALA A 42 7.46 0.04 -12.79
N HIS A 43 7.37 0.98 -11.85
CA HIS A 43 6.72 0.82 -10.55
C HIS A 43 5.84 2.03 -10.21
N PRO A 44 4.82 2.31 -11.06
CA PRO A 44 3.96 3.48 -10.88
C PRO A 44 3.04 3.37 -9.67
N VAL A 45 2.45 4.49 -9.29
CA VAL A 45 1.58 4.59 -8.11
C VAL A 45 0.30 3.74 -8.24
N GLU A 46 -0.12 3.43 -9.45
CA GLU A 46 -1.24 2.52 -9.73
C GLU A 46 -1.04 1.13 -9.12
N HIS A 47 0.20 0.70 -8.95
CA HIS A 47 0.52 -0.57 -8.30
C HIS A 47 0.08 -0.65 -6.83
N LEU A 48 -0.12 0.49 -6.16
CA LEU A 48 -0.67 0.51 -4.80
C LEU A 48 -2.15 0.15 -4.74
N LEU A 49 -2.87 0.34 -5.85
CA LEU A 49 -4.32 0.27 -5.93
C LEU A 49 -4.82 -0.84 -6.86
N ASP A 50 -3.94 -1.70 -7.35
CA ASP A 50 -4.27 -2.78 -8.30
C ASP A 50 -4.88 -4.02 -7.63
N GLY A 51 -5.06 -3.99 -6.32
CA GLY A 51 -5.64 -5.08 -5.53
C GLY A 51 -4.67 -6.22 -5.23
N ARG A 52 -3.43 -6.15 -5.66
CA ARG A 52 -2.40 -7.13 -5.35
C ARG A 52 -1.75 -6.82 -4.02
N SER A 53 -1.40 -7.87 -3.28
CA SER A 53 -0.79 -7.77 -1.96
C SER A 53 0.09 -8.99 -1.67
N GLY A 54 0.87 -8.90 -0.61
CA GLY A 54 1.75 -9.98 -0.17
C GLY A 54 3.13 -9.97 -0.82
N LEU A 55 3.91 -10.98 -0.50
CA LEU A 55 5.28 -11.14 -1.02
C LEU A 55 5.27 -11.25 -2.55
N GLY A 56 6.17 -10.51 -3.20
CA GLY A 56 6.34 -10.52 -4.65
C GLY A 56 5.23 -9.82 -5.44
N ALA A 57 4.29 -9.13 -4.77
CA ALA A 57 3.28 -8.34 -5.42
C ALA A 57 3.88 -7.10 -6.12
N THR A 58 3.09 -6.47 -6.99
CA THR A 58 3.43 -5.18 -7.57
C THR A 58 3.64 -4.13 -6.49
N ARG A 59 4.42 -3.11 -6.80
CA ARG A 59 4.76 -2.04 -5.85
C ARG A 59 4.90 -0.70 -6.55
N TRP A 60 4.71 0.36 -5.82
CA TRP A 60 5.21 1.67 -6.18
C TRP A 60 6.66 1.83 -5.68
N MET A 61 7.49 2.44 -6.50
CA MET A 61 8.82 2.88 -6.12
C MET A 61 9.04 4.32 -6.56
N SER A 62 9.78 5.08 -5.75
CA SER A 62 10.20 6.42 -6.17
C SER A 62 11.25 6.36 -7.28
N ALA A 63 11.30 7.41 -8.09
CA ALA A 63 12.33 7.55 -9.12
C ALA A 63 13.71 7.88 -8.54
N ARG A 64 13.74 8.46 -7.33
CA ARG A 64 14.94 9.01 -6.72
C ARG A 64 15.35 8.17 -5.50
N PRO A 65 16.63 7.73 -5.42
CA PRO A 65 17.14 7.12 -4.20
C PRO A 65 17.36 8.18 -3.11
N ASP A 66 17.35 7.74 -1.87
CA ASP A 66 17.75 8.52 -0.69
C ASP A 66 17.05 9.88 -0.59
N THR A 67 15.81 9.94 -1.01
CA THR A 67 14.98 11.14 -1.04
C THR A 67 13.68 10.89 -0.29
N ILE A 68 13.29 11.83 0.57
CA ILE A 68 11.98 11.79 1.22
C ILE A 68 10.91 12.01 0.16
N GLU A 69 9.94 11.11 0.12
CA GLU A 69 8.87 11.11 -0.87
C GLU A 69 7.51 11.23 -0.22
N HIS A 70 6.56 11.79 -0.97
CA HIS A 70 5.20 11.99 -0.51
C HIS A 70 4.21 11.36 -1.47
N LEU A 71 3.17 10.75 -0.89
CA LEU A 71 1.96 10.33 -1.56
C LEU A 71 0.77 11.02 -0.88
N VAL A 72 -0.11 11.62 -1.65
CA VAL A 72 -1.29 12.32 -1.12
C VAL A 72 -2.52 11.78 -1.82
N VAL A 73 -3.45 11.26 -1.03
CA VAL A 73 -4.79 10.89 -1.48
C VAL A 73 -5.73 12.05 -1.16
N GLU A 74 -6.22 12.73 -2.19
CA GLU A 74 -7.23 13.78 -2.10
C GLU A 74 -8.59 13.20 -2.48
N PHE A 75 -9.50 13.11 -1.51
CA PHE A 75 -10.83 12.56 -1.73
C PHE A 75 -11.76 13.59 -2.37
N ASP A 76 -12.57 13.14 -3.32
CA ASP A 76 -13.62 13.99 -3.97
C ASP A 76 -14.65 14.48 -2.96
N ARG A 77 -14.88 13.69 -1.91
CA ARG A 77 -15.75 14.01 -0.76
C ARG A 77 -15.11 13.53 0.52
N PRO A 78 -15.33 14.22 1.65
CA PRO A 78 -14.83 13.77 2.94
C PRO A 78 -15.21 12.32 3.23
N GLN A 79 -14.27 11.55 3.74
CA GLN A 79 -14.42 10.13 4.04
C GLN A 79 -14.38 9.88 5.55
N THR A 80 -15.07 8.83 5.97
CA THR A 80 -14.83 8.19 7.25
C THR A 80 -13.83 7.08 7.02
N ILE A 81 -12.78 7.00 7.85
CA ILE A 81 -11.77 5.94 7.77
C ILE A 81 -11.74 5.21 9.11
N SER A 82 -12.11 3.93 9.07
CA SER A 82 -12.07 3.05 10.24
C SER A 82 -10.83 2.17 10.28
N ARG A 83 -10.22 1.90 9.13
CA ARG A 83 -9.06 1.03 9.02
C ARG A 83 -8.17 1.44 7.84
N LEU A 84 -6.86 1.35 8.06
CA LEU A 84 -5.83 1.53 7.05
C LEU A 84 -4.94 0.30 7.05
N VAL A 85 -4.63 -0.20 5.86
CA VAL A 85 -3.67 -1.28 5.63
C VAL A 85 -2.67 -0.82 4.59
N TYR A 86 -1.40 -1.00 4.87
CA TYR A 86 -0.35 -0.87 3.86
C TYR A 86 0.72 -1.94 4.04
N GLU A 87 1.47 -2.17 2.99
CA GLU A 87 2.52 -3.18 2.94
C GLU A 87 3.81 -2.58 2.40
N VAL A 88 4.92 -3.06 2.92
CA VAL A 88 6.27 -2.69 2.48
C VAL A 88 7.09 -3.96 2.29
N GLU A 89 7.75 -4.08 1.15
CA GLU A 89 8.68 -5.17 0.86
C GLU A 89 10.04 -4.62 0.43
N GLU A 90 11.10 -5.09 1.08
CA GLU A 90 12.49 -4.84 0.71
C GLU A 90 13.30 -6.13 0.86
N ALA A 91 13.57 -6.79 -0.26
CA ALA A 91 14.22 -8.09 -0.28
C ALA A 91 15.72 -8.02 -0.59
N THR A 92 16.24 -6.89 -1.07
CA THR A 92 17.56 -6.79 -1.68
C THR A 92 18.57 -5.98 -0.89
N ARG A 93 18.12 -5.09 -0.01
CA ARG A 93 18.98 -4.17 0.72
C ARG A 93 18.73 -4.20 2.22
N GLU A 94 19.80 -4.07 2.97
CA GLU A 94 19.72 -3.77 4.39
C GLU A 94 19.51 -2.28 4.57
N ARG A 95 18.35 -1.90 5.10
CA ARG A 95 17.99 -0.50 5.35
C ARG A 95 16.84 -0.35 6.31
N THR A 96 16.66 0.86 6.82
CA THR A 96 15.47 1.27 7.57
C THR A 96 14.67 2.28 6.78
N GLN A 97 13.41 1.99 6.51
CA GLN A 97 12.45 2.92 5.93
C GLN A 97 11.43 3.35 6.97
N GLU A 98 11.17 4.65 7.06
CA GLU A 98 10.11 5.20 7.89
C GLU A 98 8.90 5.55 7.03
N VAL A 99 7.72 5.26 7.54
CA VAL A 99 6.44 5.68 6.97
C VAL A 99 5.70 6.51 8.00
N ARG A 100 5.31 7.73 7.62
CA ARG A 100 4.44 8.61 8.38
C ARG A 100 3.11 8.71 7.68
N VAL A 101 2.03 8.64 8.45
CA VAL A 101 0.68 8.83 7.94
C VAL A 101 0.05 10.01 8.65
N GLU A 102 -0.47 10.92 7.87
CA GLU A 102 -1.13 12.14 8.33
C GLU A 102 -2.47 12.31 7.62
N VAL A 103 -3.42 12.90 8.30
CA VAL A 103 -4.74 13.20 7.74
C VAL A 103 -5.06 14.68 7.87
N SER A 104 -5.86 15.18 6.93
CA SER A 104 -6.45 16.51 6.97
C SER A 104 -7.97 16.40 6.87
N GLU A 105 -8.64 17.23 7.65
CA GLU A 105 -10.12 17.36 7.67
C GLU A 105 -10.55 18.73 7.14
N ASP A 106 -9.60 19.57 6.72
CA ASP A 106 -9.83 20.98 6.36
C ASP A 106 -9.30 21.36 4.97
N GLY A 107 -9.24 20.40 4.06
CA GLY A 107 -8.80 20.65 2.69
C GLY A 107 -7.29 20.87 2.57
N ALA A 108 -6.49 20.11 3.30
CA ALA A 108 -5.04 20.16 3.33
C ALA A 108 -4.42 21.45 3.94
N ARG A 109 -5.22 22.24 4.66
CA ARG A 109 -4.68 23.43 5.37
C ARG A 109 -3.83 23.02 6.56
N THR A 110 -4.30 22.01 7.29
CA THR A 110 -3.56 21.41 8.41
C THR A 110 -3.56 19.89 8.28
N TYR A 111 -2.47 19.28 8.72
CA TYR A 111 -2.32 17.82 8.79
C TYR A 111 -2.07 17.40 10.23
N ARG A 112 -2.72 16.32 10.62
CA ARG A 112 -2.50 15.67 11.92
C ARG A 112 -1.87 14.30 11.70
N GLN A 113 -0.73 14.07 12.33
CA GLN A 113 -0.05 12.78 12.30
C GLN A 113 -0.87 11.73 13.07
N ILE A 114 -1.09 10.59 12.43
CA ILE A 114 -1.79 9.45 13.06
C ILE A 114 -0.88 8.24 13.24
N LEU A 115 0.24 8.16 12.51
CA LEU A 115 1.21 7.09 12.60
C LEU A 115 2.60 7.56 12.21
N VAL A 116 3.60 7.06 12.91
CA VAL A 116 5.00 6.99 12.47
C VAL A 116 5.52 5.59 12.79
N GLN A 117 6.05 4.91 11.78
CA GLN A 117 6.59 3.57 11.94
C GLN A 117 7.89 3.41 11.15
N GLU A 118 8.89 2.83 11.78
CA GLU A 118 10.15 2.44 11.15
C GLU A 118 10.18 0.94 10.91
N TYR A 119 10.68 0.53 9.75
CA TYR A 119 10.86 -0.87 9.35
C TYR A 119 12.31 -1.12 9.04
N ASN A 120 12.90 -2.07 9.75
CA ASN A 120 14.26 -2.53 9.53
C ASN A 120 14.24 -3.75 8.63
N PHE A 121 14.79 -3.60 7.43
CA PHE A 121 14.88 -4.68 6.45
C PHE A 121 16.29 -5.25 6.38
N SER A 122 16.36 -6.56 6.22
CA SER A 122 17.60 -7.30 6.00
C SER A 122 17.33 -8.47 5.06
N PRO A 123 18.11 -8.66 3.98
CA PRO A 123 17.90 -9.76 3.03
C PRO A 123 17.94 -11.16 3.66
N GLY A 124 18.68 -11.33 4.76
CA GLY A 124 18.71 -12.58 5.52
C GLY A 124 17.71 -12.68 6.67
N GLY A 125 16.85 -11.66 6.85
CA GLY A 125 15.89 -11.55 7.95
C GLY A 125 14.54 -11.05 7.48
N ALA A 126 14.08 -9.94 8.08
CA ALA A 126 12.80 -9.33 7.72
C ALA A 126 12.88 -8.63 6.36
N THR A 127 12.04 -9.04 5.41
CA THR A 127 11.97 -8.48 4.05
C THR A 127 10.58 -7.93 3.70
N TYR A 128 9.61 -8.14 4.57
CA TYR A 128 8.22 -7.75 4.35
C TYR A 128 7.57 -7.34 5.65
N GLN A 129 6.78 -6.25 5.58
CA GLN A 129 5.97 -5.78 6.69
C GLN A 129 4.58 -5.41 6.21
N ARG A 130 3.58 -5.77 6.99
CA ARG A 130 2.19 -5.38 6.79
C ARG A 130 1.68 -4.69 8.05
N GLU A 131 1.20 -3.46 7.87
CA GLU A 131 0.56 -2.71 8.94
C GLU A 131 -0.95 -2.69 8.75
N GLU A 132 -1.65 -2.91 9.82
CA GLU A 132 -3.09 -2.74 9.89
C GLU A 132 -3.44 -1.94 11.14
N LEU A 133 -4.05 -0.80 10.92
CA LEU A 133 -4.40 0.16 11.97
C LEU A 133 -5.88 0.46 11.94
N ARG A 134 -6.47 0.55 13.11
CA ARG A 134 -7.88 0.90 13.28
C ARG A 134 -8.01 2.30 13.85
N PHE A 135 -8.94 3.06 13.30
CA PHE A 135 -9.20 4.44 13.65
C PHE A 135 -10.69 4.71 13.75
N ASN A 136 -11.02 5.90 14.24
CA ASN A 136 -12.34 6.50 14.10
C ASN A 136 -12.15 7.92 13.55
N LEU A 137 -11.76 8.00 12.28
CA LEU A 137 -11.49 9.26 11.59
C LEU A 137 -12.70 9.64 10.75
N ARG A 138 -13.23 10.85 10.99
CA ARG A 138 -14.38 11.38 10.26
C ARG A 138 -14.01 12.65 9.52
N GLY A 139 -14.64 12.87 8.38
CA GLY A 139 -14.46 14.10 7.61
C GLY A 139 -13.09 14.23 6.97
N VAL A 140 -12.39 13.12 6.72
CA VAL A 140 -11.05 13.14 6.12
C VAL A 140 -11.13 13.58 4.66
N THR A 141 -10.49 14.69 4.35
CA THR A 141 -10.39 15.23 2.98
C THR A 141 -9.11 14.79 2.29
N HIS A 142 -8.02 14.62 3.04
CA HIS A 142 -6.70 14.22 2.52
C HIS A 142 -6.04 13.23 3.46
N LEU A 143 -5.36 12.26 2.86
CA LEU A 143 -4.43 11.35 3.53
C LEU A 143 -3.06 11.55 2.91
N ARG A 144 -2.03 11.81 3.72
CA ARG A 144 -0.65 11.97 3.27
C ARG A 144 0.22 10.89 3.87
N LEU A 145 0.96 10.18 3.01
CA LEU A 145 2.06 9.32 3.42
C LEU A 145 3.37 10.01 3.10
N THR A 146 4.24 10.08 4.09
CA THR A 146 5.62 10.55 3.93
C THR A 146 6.54 9.36 4.16
N ILE A 147 7.39 9.06 3.17
CA ILE A 147 8.28 7.91 3.21
C ILE A 147 9.71 8.41 3.24
N VAL A 148 10.44 8.02 4.28
CA VAL A 148 11.87 8.28 4.44
C VAL A 148 12.59 6.96 4.18
N PRO A 149 13.15 6.75 2.96
CA PRO A 149 13.68 5.44 2.56
C PRO A 149 15.05 5.11 3.15
N HIS A 150 15.69 6.07 3.78
CA HIS A 150 17.10 6.02 4.18
C HIS A 150 17.33 6.50 5.63
N LYS A 151 16.46 6.14 6.55
CA LYS A 151 16.70 6.36 7.99
C LYS A 151 18.00 5.67 8.42
N SER A 152 18.26 4.51 7.82
CA SER A 152 19.54 3.79 7.84
C SER A 152 19.67 3.08 6.49
N GLY A 153 20.89 3.00 5.96
CA GLY A 153 21.13 2.43 4.63
C GLY A 153 20.70 3.38 3.51
N SER A 154 20.49 2.82 2.34
CA SER A 154 20.22 3.54 1.09
C SER A 154 19.18 2.82 0.25
N GLY A 155 18.37 3.55 -0.50
CA GLY A 155 17.42 3.01 -1.45
C GLY A 155 16.30 3.97 -1.83
N THR A 156 15.45 3.52 -2.74
CA THR A 156 14.25 4.24 -3.14
C THR A 156 13.11 4.03 -2.15
N ALA A 157 12.21 4.99 -2.02
CA ALA A 157 10.97 4.80 -1.28
C ALA A 157 10.12 3.74 -1.99
N THR A 158 9.48 2.87 -1.23
CA THR A 158 8.64 1.80 -1.78
C THR A 158 7.42 1.51 -0.89
N LEU A 159 6.30 1.21 -1.51
CA LEU A 159 5.11 0.63 -0.89
C LEU A 159 4.50 -0.41 -1.83
N THR A 160 4.04 -1.52 -1.27
CA THR A 160 3.47 -2.63 -2.05
C THR A 160 1.96 -2.49 -2.22
N ALA A 161 1.25 -2.08 -1.19
CA ALA A 161 -0.19 -1.91 -1.23
C ALA A 161 -0.66 -0.81 -0.27
N LEU A 162 -1.78 -0.18 -0.59
CA LEU A 162 -2.49 0.75 0.27
C LEU A 162 -4.00 0.47 0.17
N ARG A 163 -4.63 0.20 1.30
CA ARG A 163 -6.06 -0.06 1.38
C ARG A 163 -6.68 0.74 2.52
N LEU A 164 -7.81 1.35 2.26
CA LEU A 164 -8.58 2.13 3.23
C LEU A 164 -9.98 1.56 3.36
N PHE A 165 -10.53 1.63 4.56
CA PHE A 165 -11.87 1.10 4.85
C PHE A 165 -12.67 2.12 5.65
N ALA A 166 -13.95 2.24 5.29
CA ALA A 166 -14.92 3.09 5.98
C ALA A 166 -15.45 2.45 7.28
#